data_c2ad9de85df215924c1e428bce5da43f
#
_entry.id   c2ad9de85df215924c1e428bce5da43f
#
_cell.length_a   1.000
_cell.length_b   1.000
_cell.length_c   1.000
_cell.angle_alpha   90.00
_cell.angle_beta   90.00
_cell.angle_gamma   90.00
#
_symmetry.space_group_name_H-M   'P 1'
#
loop_
_entity.id
_entity.type
_entity.pdbx_description
1 polymer ?
#
loop_
_entity_poly.entity_id
_entity_poly.type
_entity_poly.pdbx_seq_one_letter_code
_entity_poly.pdbx_strand_id
1 'polypeptide(L)'
;MKNLKRNIVLELITTAILIAVIAVVVNSNSYSAQPIRDWTYYNMPQPVRCTCYIDSGITASGRQTREGIIAGRKEWLGMAAVLYEVKEDGTLGDFIGYYEFCDTGAGIDTDNDGIGDTIETGNSVDVWQPNMGSARAWIKEHGDYVYMQIVPAVG
;
A
#
# COMPACT_ATOMS: atom_id res chain seq x y z
N MET A 1 55.63 -15.47 4.44
CA MET A 1 54.77 -14.89 5.50
C MET A 1 54.09 -13.55 5.10
N LYS A 2 54.69 -12.64 4.34
CA LYS A 2 54.08 -11.34 3.93
C LYS A 2 52.82 -11.53 3.04
N ASN A 3 52.84 -12.48 2.08
CA ASN A 3 51.71 -12.68 1.16
C ASN A 3 50.46 -13.31 1.84
N LEU A 4 50.65 -14.17 2.85
CA LEU A 4 49.54 -14.77 3.58
C LEU A 4 48.75 -13.73 4.38
N LYS A 5 49.44 -12.79 5.06
CA LYS A 5 48.79 -11.71 5.80
C LYS A 5 48.02 -10.75 4.87
N ARG A 6 48.54 -10.48 3.67
CA ARG A 6 47.89 -9.62 2.67
C ARG A 6 46.59 -10.26 2.14
N ASN A 7 46.58 -11.57 1.91
CA ASN A 7 45.40 -12.27 1.43
C ASN A 7 44.32 -12.33 2.50
N ILE A 8 44.66 -12.58 3.76
CA ILE A 8 43.71 -12.58 4.87
C ILE A 8 43.05 -11.20 5.06
N VAL A 9 43.83 -10.13 4.97
CA VAL A 9 43.28 -8.77 5.06
C VAL A 9 42.36 -8.45 3.88
N LEU A 10 42.68 -8.90 2.67
CA LEU A 10 41.81 -8.68 1.50
C LEU A 10 40.50 -9.44 1.62
N GLU A 11 40.50 -10.68 2.10
CA GLU A 11 39.30 -11.46 2.34
C GLU A 11 38.41 -10.85 3.42
N LEU A 12 38.98 -10.34 4.49
CA LEU A 12 38.23 -9.65 5.54
C LEU A 12 37.55 -8.38 5.05
N ILE A 13 38.23 -7.59 4.20
CA ILE A 13 37.68 -6.37 3.61
C ILE A 13 36.52 -6.71 2.65
N THR A 14 36.70 -7.72 1.78
CA THR A 14 35.65 -8.12 0.83
C THR A 14 34.41 -8.67 1.55
N THR A 15 34.62 -9.46 2.62
CA THR A 15 33.50 -9.97 3.44
C THR A 15 32.76 -8.84 4.16
N ALA A 16 33.50 -7.86 4.71
CA ALA A 16 32.89 -6.71 5.39
C ALA A 16 32.07 -5.84 4.42
N ILE A 17 32.58 -5.64 3.19
CA ILE A 17 31.85 -4.88 2.14
C ILE A 17 30.58 -5.64 1.72
N LEU A 18 30.66 -6.97 1.56
CA LEU A 18 29.52 -7.79 1.20
C LEU A 18 28.43 -7.75 2.27
N ILE A 19 28.79 -7.84 3.55
CA ILE A 19 27.86 -7.72 4.69
C ILE A 19 27.22 -6.33 4.70
N ALA A 20 28.00 -5.27 4.48
CA ALA A 20 27.46 -3.90 4.44
C ALA A 20 26.48 -3.70 3.27
N VAL A 21 26.77 -4.25 2.08
CA VAL A 21 25.87 -4.20 0.93
C VAL A 21 24.58 -4.98 1.20
N ILE A 22 24.67 -6.18 1.78
CA ILE A 22 23.48 -6.97 2.16
C ILE A 22 22.65 -6.21 3.19
N ALA A 23 23.26 -5.59 4.19
CA ALA A 23 22.56 -4.81 5.21
C ALA A 23 21.84 -3.60 4.61
N VAL A 24 22.43 -2.91 3.63
CA VAL A 24 21.79 -1.79 2.92
C VAL A 24 20.63 -2.30 2.06
N VAL A 25 20.78 -3.39 1.33
CA VAL A 25 19.72 -3.97 0.48
C VAL A 25 18.57 -4.51 1.33
N VAL A 26 18.85 -5.16 2.46
CA VAL A 26 17.81 -5.65 3.37
C VAL A 26 17.08 -4.49 4.07
N ASN A 27 17.80 -3.41 4.40
CA ASN A 27 17.20 -2.24 5.04
C ASN A 27 16.40 -1.36 4.06
N SER A 28 16.74 -1.38 2.76
CA SER A 28 15.98 -0.64 1.74
C SER A 28 14.69 -1.35 1.31
N ASN A 29 14.57 -2.67 1.56
CA ASN A 29 13.35 -3.44 1.28
C ASN A 29 12.40 -3.57 2.47
N SER A 30 12.75 -3.07 3.64
CA SER A 30 11.80 -2.92 4.73
C SER A 30 11.04 -1.60 4.58
N TYR A 31 10.10 -1.53 3.64
CA TYR A 31 8.91 -0.73 3.87
C TYR A 31 8.19 -1.34 5.08
N SER A 32 8.68 -1.06 6.27
CA SER A 32 7.85 -1.20 7.46
C SER A 32 6.78 -0.13 7.30
N ALA A 33 5.60 -0.54 6.85
CA ALA A 33 4.43 0.29 6.94
C ALA A 33 4.32 0.73 8.41
N GLN A 34 4.78 1.95 8.70
CA GLN A 34 4.53 2.55 10.00
C GLN A 34 3.02 2.64 10.11
N PRO A 35 2.40 2.22 11.21
CA PRO A 35 0.97 2.39 11.38
C PRO A 35 0.68 3.89 11.21
N ILE A 36 -0.07 4.23 10.18
CA ILE A 36 -0.45 5.60 9.90
C ILE A 36 -1.40 6.02 11.00
N ARG A 37 -0.90 6.70 12.00
CA ARG A 37 -1.58 6.95 13.26
C ARG A 37 -2.76 7.91 13.15
N ASP A 38 -2.82 8.75 12.10
CA ASP A 38 -3.92 9.69 11.93
C ASP A 38 -3.93 10.30 10.52
N TRP A 39 -4.66 9.68 9.60
CA TRP A 39 -4.81 10.16 8.23
C TRP A 39 -5.49 11.54 8.15
N THR A 40 -6.19 11.98 9.19
CA THR A 40 -6.85 13.28 9.22
C THR A 40 -5.89 14.46 9.26
N TYR A 41 -4.62 14.22 9.63
CA TYR A 41 -3.58 15.26 9.72
C TYR A 41 -2.62 15.28 8.52
N TYR A 42 -2.68 14.35 7.59
CA TYR A 42 -1.75 14.30 6.47
C TYR A 42 -2.37 14.90 5.20
N ASN A 43 -2.07 16.17 4.94
CA ASN A 43 -2.32 16.80 3.63
C ASN A 43 -1.41 16.25 2.52
N MET A 44 -0.60 15.24 2.79
CA MET A 44 0.37 14.67 1.85
C MET A 44 0.04 13.21 1.56
N PRO A 45 0.18 12.77 0.30
CA PRO A 45 0.02 11.38 -0.07
C PRO A 45 0.97 10.45 0.71
N GLN A 46 0.45 9.32 1.18
CA GLN A 46 1.21 8.29 1.91
C GLN A 46 1.17 6.97 1.14
N PRO A 47 2.25 6.17 1.13
CA PRO A 47 2.25 4.88 0.50
C PRO A 47 1.33 3.91 1.24
N VAL A 48 0.49 3.20 0.53
CA VAL A 48 -0.45 2.22 1.05
C VAL A 48 -0.49 1.02 0.11
N ARG A 49 -0.68 -0.18 0.65
CA ARG A 49 -0.95 -1.34 -0.17
C ARG A 49 -2.34 -1.18 -0.81
N CYS A 50 -2.46 -1.49 -2.09
CA CYS A 50 -3.71 -1.42 -2.81
C CYS A 50 -4.01 -2.78 -3.46
N THR A 51 -5.18 -3.30 -3.16
CA THR A 51 -5.71 -4.51 -3.77
C THR A 51 -7.02 -4.19 -4.48
N CYS A 52 -7.64 -5.19 -5.10
CA CYS A 52 -8.93 -5.02 -5.77
C CYS A 52 -9.92 -6.08 -5.28
N TYR A 53 -11.16 -5.67 -5.09
CA TYR A 53 -12.28 -6.57 -4.83
C TYR A 53 -13.34 -6.48 -5.95
N ILE A 54 -14.12 -7.54 -6.11
CA ILE A 54 -15.09 -7.68 -7.21
C ILE A 54 -16.51 -7.98 -6.73
N ASP A 55 -16.71 -8.08 -5.43
CA ASP A 55 -18.02 -8.36 -4.87
C ASP A 55 -19.02 -7.26 -5.23
N SER A 56 -20.20 -7.67 -5.69
CA SER A 56 -21.26 -6.76 -6.08
C SER A 56 -22.36 -6.77 -5.04
N GLY A 57 -22.85 -5.61 -4.65
CA GLY A 57 -23.91 -5.49 -3.68
C GLY A 57 -23.97 -4.14 -3.00
N ILE A 58 -24.54 -4.13 -1.81
CA ILE A 58 -24.63 -2.93 -0.98
C ILE A 58 -23.39 -2.85 -0.10
N THR A 59 -22.68 -1.75 -0.19
CA THR A 59 -21.47 -1.44 0.58
C THR A 59 -21.80 -1.07 2.03
N ALA A 60 -20.79 -0.98 2.87
CA ALA A 60 -20.94 -0.56 4.28
C ALA A 60 -21.59 0.84 4.44
N SER A 61 -21.45 1.73 3.44
CA SER A 61 -22.13 3.02 3.43
C SER A 61 -23.59 2.98 2.96
N GLY A 62 -24.11 1.79 2.61
CA GLY A 62 -25.48 1.61 2.09
C GLY A 62 -25.63 1.92 0.59
N ARG A 63 -24.54 2.17 -0.13
CA ARG A 63 -24.55 2.44 -1.58
C ARG A 63 -24.27 1.16 -2.37
N GLN A 64 -24.76 1.11 -3.61
CA GLN A 64 -24.42 0.04 -4.55
C GLN A 64 -22.95 0.14 -4.98
N THR A 65 -22.27 -1.02 -5.11
CA THR A 65 -20.93 -1.10 -5.69
C THR A 65 -20.92 -0.54 -7.12
N ARG A 66 -19.90 0.23 -7.46
CA ARG A 66 -19.71 0.86 -8.76
C ARG A 66 -18.25 1.27 -8.97
N GLU A 67 -17.89 1.65 -10.18
CA GLU A 67 -16.59 2.27 -10.45
C GLU A 67 -16.38 3.54 -9.60
N GLY A 68 -15.13 3.81 -9.24
CA GLY A 68 -14.75 4.97 -8.44
C GLY A 68 -15.02 4.82 -6.94
N ILE A 69 -15.29 3.61 -6.43
CA ILE A 69 -15.33 3.36 -4.99
C ILE A 69 -14.13 2.54 -4.51
N ILE A 70 -13.82 2.73 -3.24
CA ILE A 70 -12.74 2.07 -2.54
C ILE A 70 -13.21 1.63 -1.16
N ALA A 71 -12.72 0.48 -0.70
CA ALA A 71 -12.87 0.03 0.66
C ALA A 71 -11.66 0.47 1.49
N GLY A 72 -11.91 0.89 2.71
CA GLY A 72 -10.90 1.35 3.64
C GLY A 72 -11.40 1.32 5.08
N ARG A 73 -10.72 2.02 5.96
CA ARG A 73 -11.11 2.13 7.37
C ARG A 73 -12.54 2.66 7.51
N LYS A 74 -13.23 2.18 8.54
CA LYS A 74 -14.61 2.63 8.85
C LYS A 74 -14.71 4.14 9.04
N GLU A 75 -13.70 4.76 9.62
CA GLU A 75 -13.64 6.20 9.87
C GLU A 75 -13.50 7.03 8.60
N TRP A 76 -13.14 6.42 7.48
CA TRP A 76 -13.01 7.09 6.18
C TRP A 76 -14.29 7.07 5.35
N LEU A 77 -15.32 6.32 5.79
CA LEU A 77 -16.60 6.27 5.08
C LEU A 77 -17.18 7.67 4.88
N GLY A 78 -17.52 8.00 3.64
CA GLY A 78 -17.99 9.32 3.24
C GLY A 78 -16.89 10.34 2.93
N MET A 79 -15.61 9.95 3.06
CA MET A 79 -14.46 10.69 2.52
C MET A 79 -14.07 10.14 1.15
N ALA A 80 -13.00 10.66 0.57
CA ALA A 80 -12.46 10.15 -0.68
C ALA A 80 -10.94 9.96 -0.61
N ALA A 81 -10.42 9.09 -1.47
CA ALA A 81 -9.01 8.90 -1.72
C ALA A 81 -8.64 9.47 -3.08
N VAL A 82 -7.54 10.20 -3.14
CA VAL A 82 -6.83 10.50 -4.38
C VAL A 82 -5.64 9.56 -4.44
N LEU A 83 -5.56 8.74 -5.49
CA LEU A 83 -4.50 7.75 -5.68
C LEU A 83 -3.50 8.23 -6.72
N TYR A 84 -2.23 7.93 -6.47
CA TYR A 84 -1.11 8.21 -7.36
C TYR A 84 -0.22 6.97 -7.46
N GLU A 85 0.47 6.83 -8.57
CA GLU A 85 1.44 5.76 -8.77
C GLU A 85 2.66 5.88 -7.84
N VAL A 86 3.35 4.77 -7.65
CA VAL A 86 4.67 4.71 -7.04
C VAL A 86 5.69 4.55 -8.15
N LYS A 87 6.60 5.51 -8.31
CA LYS A 87 7.70 5.40 -9.27
C LYS A 87 8.70 4.31 -8.87
N GLU A 88 9.54 3.90 -9.81
CA GLU A 88 10.59 2.88 -9.57
C GLU A 88 11.54 3.25 -8.42
N ASP A 89 11.79 4.53 -8.21
CA ASP A 89 12.60 5.04 -7.09
C ASP A 89 11.84 5.16 -5.76
N GLY A 90 10.57 4.72 -5.73
CA GLY A 90 9.70 4.77 -4.56
C GLY A 90 9.06 6.13 -4.30
N THR A 91 9.24 7.13 -5.17
CA THR A 91 8.64 8.46 -5.02
C THR A 91 7.24 8.53 -5.61
N LEU A 92 6.52 9.62 -5.28
CA LEU A 92 5.18 9.93 -5.80
C LEU A 92 5.20 10.02 -7.33
N GLY A 93 4.31 9.26 -7.97
CA GLY A 93 4.12 9.20 -9.41
C GLY A 93 2.91 9.97 -9.91
N ASP A 94 2.38 9.53 -11.05
CA ASP A 94 1.28 10.17 -11.74
C ASP A 94 -0.07 9.91 -11.04
N PHE A 95 -1.05 10.78 -11.30
CA PHE A 95 -2.39 10.65 -10.79
C PHE A 95 -3.09 9.43 -11.40
N ILE A 96 -3.64 8.54 -10.56
CA ILE A 96 -4.41 7.37 -10.97
C ILE A 96 -5.91 7.72 -11.02
N GLY A 97 -6.46 8.26 -9.93
CA GLY A 97 -7.88 8.52 -9.86
C GLY A 97 -8.37 9.05 -8.52
N TYR A 98 -9.66 9.37 -8.52
CA TYR A 98 -10.42 9.78 -7.34
C TYR A 98 -11.42 8.68 -7.01
N TYR A 99 -11.43 8.23 -5.74
CA TYR A 99 -12.25 7.12 -5.27
C TYR A 99 -12.98 7.50 -3.98
N GLU A 100 -14.28 7.22 -3.89
CA GLU A 100 -15.06 7.44 -2.68
C GLU A 100 -14.93 6.25 -1.73
N PHE A 101 -14.65 6.50 -0.45
CA PHE A 101 -14.74 5.46 0.58
C PHE A 101 -16.18 5.12 0.87
N CYS A 102 -16.67 4.06 0.25
CA CYS A 102 -18.03 3.55 0.40
C CYS A 102 -18.09 2.23 1.14
N ASP A 103 -16.98 1.53 1.28
CA ASP A 103 -16.95 0.18 1.82
C ASP A 103 -15.85 0.00 2.86
N THR A 104 -15.96 -1.08 3.65
CA THR A 104 -14.94 -1.59 4.54
C THR A 104 -14.53 -2.96 4.02
N GLY A 105 -13.25 -3.19 3.78
CA GLY A 105 -12.80 -4.45 3.19
C GLY A 105 -12.90 -5.60 4.19
N ALA A 106 -13.30 -6.77 3.68
CA ALA A 106 -13.20 -8.04 4.39
C ALA A 106 -11.88 -8.70 3.98
N GLY A 107 -10.89 -8.71 4.85
CA GLY A 107 -9.63 -9.43 4.67
C GLY A 107 -9.50 -10.56 5.69
N ILE A 108 -8.28 -10.83 6.14
CA ILE A 108 -8.05 -11.64 7.35
C ILE A 108 -8.54 -10.78 8.51
N ASP A 109 -9.54 -11.26 9.20
CA ASP A 109 -10.20 -10.63 10.34
C ASP A 109 -9.95 -11.57 11.54
N THR A 110 -8.98 -11.24 12.39
CA THR A 110 -8.57 -12.10 13.51
C THR A 110 -9.39 -11.88 14.77
N ASP A 111 -10.06 -10.74 14.88
CA ASP A 111 -10.91 -10.40 16.03
C ASP A 111 -12.42 -10.57 15.76
N ASN A 112 -12.78 -10.92 14.52
CA ASN A 112 -14.15 -11.18 14.07
C ASN A 112 -15.08 -9.96 14.17
N ASP A 113 -14.57 -8.76 13.93
CA ASP A 113 -15.39 -7.55 13.87
C ASP A 113 -16.02 -7.30 12.49
N GLY A 114 -15.64 -8.10 11.48
CA GLY A 114 -16.14 -8.04 10.10
C GLY A 114 -15.32 -7.11 9.21
N ILE A 115 -14.19 -6.60 9.68
CA ILE A 115 -13.26 -5.76 8.92
C ILE A 115 -11.89 -6.45 8.87
N GLY A 116 -11.25 -6.47 7.71
CA GLY A 116 -9.92 -7.07 7.60
C GLY A 116 -8.86 -6.24 8.34
N ASP A 117 -8.03 -6.90 9.16
CA ASP A 117 -7.02 -6.27 10.03
C ASP A 117 -6.12 -5.27 9.29
N THR A 118 -5.75 -5.55 8.03
CA THR A 118 -4.91 -4.65 7.24
C THR A 118 -5.64 -3.41 6.75
N ILE A 119 -6.95 -3.50 6.54
CA ILE A 119 -7.84 -2.38 6.21
C ILE A 119 -8.06 -1.53 7.46
N GLU A 120 -8.36 -2.16 8.57
CA GLU A 120 -8.61 -1.49 9.84
C GLU A 120 -7.42 -0.65 10.31
N THR A 121 -6.20 -1.18 10.16
CA THR A 121 -4.97 -0.43 10.46
C THR A 121 -4.68 0.71 9.49
N GLY A 122 -5.37 0.77 8.35
CA GLY A 122 -5.13 1.75 7.29
C GLY A 122 -3.90 1.47 6.43
N ASN A 123 -3.30 0.28 6.55
CA ASN A 123 -2.12 -0.13 5.77
C ASN A 123 -2.50 -0.67 4.39
N SER A 124 -3.79 -0.92 4.15
CA SER A 124 -4.32 -1.45 2.91
C SER A 124 -5.64 -0.78 2.54
N VAL A 125 -5.91 -0.71 1.26
CA VAL A 125 -7.19 -0.31 0.67
C VAL A 125 -7.53 -1.23 -0.49
N ASP A 126 -8.83 -1.39 -0.79
CA ASP A 126 -9.31 -2.23 -1.88
C ASP A 126 -10.14 -1.42 -2.87
N VAL A 127 -9.67 -1.32 -4.12
CA VAL A 127 -10.41 -0.68 -5.20
C VAL A 127 -11.44 -1.64 -5.78
N TRP A 128 -12.70 -1.22 -5.89
CA TRP A 128 -13.70 -2.05 -6.53
C TRP A 128 -13.50 -2.14 -8.04
N GLN A 129 -13.65 -3.35 -8.57
CA GLN A 129 -13.60 -3.62 -10.00
C GLN A 129 -14.79 -4.49 -10.42
N PRO A 130 -15.33 -4.32 -11.63
CA PRO A 130 -16.53 -5.03 -12.06
C PRO A 130 -16.33 -6.53 -12.25
N ASN A 131 -15.09 -7.00 -12.41
CA ASN A 131 -14.75 -8.40 -12.58
C ASN A 131 -13.25 -8.64 -12.36
N MET A 132 -12.88 -9.92 -12.27
CA MET A 132 -11.49 -10.35 -12.06
C MET A 132 -10.53 -9.92 -13.18
N GLY A 133 -11.01 -9.80 -14.42
CA GLY A 133 -10.19 -9.34 -15.55
C GLY A 133 -9.78 -7.88 -15.36
N SER A 134 -10.72 -7.02 -15.02
CA SER A 134 -10.48 -5.61 -14.70
C SER A 134 -9.59 -5.45 -13.47
N ALA A 135 -9.82 -6.24 -12.42
CA ALA A 135 -8.99 -6.22 -11.21
C ALA A 135 -7.51 -6.55 -11.51
N ARG A 136 -7.27 -7.59 -12.29
CA ARG A 136 -5.91 -7.96 -12.72
C ARG A 136 -5.26 -6.91 -13.63
N ALA A 137 -6.06 -6.28 -14.52
CA ALA A 137 -5.57 -5.22 -15.38
C ALA A 137 -5.17 -3.99 -14.56
N TRP A 138 -5.99 -3.60 -13.59
CA TRP A 138 -5.74 -2.47 -12.69
C TRP A 138 -4.42 -2.67 -11.89
N ILE A 139 -4.26 -3.85 -11.25
CA ILE A 139 -3.01 -4.17 -10.50
C ILE A 139 -1.80 -4.26 -11.43
N LYS A 140 -1.95 -4.76 -12.65
CA LYS A 140 -0.87 -4.81 -13.62
C LYS A 140 -0.42 -3.41 -14.06
N GLU A 141 -1.35 -2.46 -14.18
CA GLU A 141 -1.10 -1.11 -14.62
C GLU A 141 -0.50 -0.25 -13.50
N HIS A 142 -1.05 -0.32 -12.29
CA HIS A 142 -0.71 0.59 -11.20
C HIS A 142 0.13 -0.05 -10.06
N GLY A 143 0.29 -1.38 -10.07
CA GLY A 143 0.98 -2.12 -8.99
C GLY A 143 0.07 -2.39 -7.79
N ASP A 144 0.67 -3.00 -6.78
CA ASP A 144 0.03 -3.35 -5.50
C ASP A 144 0.37 -2.37 -4.36
N TYR A 145 1.06 -1.26 -4.69
CA TYR A 145 1.32 -0.12 -3.83
C TYR A 145 1.01 1.16 -4.57
N VAL A 146 0.34 2.08 -3.89
CA VAL A 146 -0.01 3.41 -4.40
C VAL A 146 0.29 4.45 -3.34
N TYR A 147 0.46 5.70 -3.75
CA TYR A 147 0.35 6.82 -2.81
C TYR A 147 -1.11 7.24 -2.71
N MET A 148 -1.59 7.39 -1.49
CA MET A 148 -2.97 7.78 -1.19
C MET A 148 -3.01 9.05 -0.35
N GLN A 149 -3.86 9.98 -0.76
CA GLN A 149 -4.24 11.16 0.00
C GLN A 149 -5.72 11.09 0.32
N ILE A 150 -6.09 11.29 1.58
CA ILE A 150 -7.50 11.33 2.00
C ILE A 150 -7.99 12.77 1.92
N VAL A 151 -9.13 12.96 1.27
CA VAL A 151 -9.75 14.27 1.05
C VAL A 151 -11.26 14.22 1.37
N PRO A 152 -11.91 15.37 1.65
CA PRO A 152 -13.37 15.42 1.71
C PRO A 152 -13.98 14.92 0.40
N ALA A 153 -15.05 14.13 0.46
CA ALA A 153 -15.78 13.75 -0.73
C ALA A 153 -16.43 14.99 -1.37
N VAL A 154 -16.32 15.11 -2.68
CA VAL A 154 -17.02 16.15 -3.44
C VAL A 154 -18.46 15.67 -3.60
N GLY A 155 -19.40 16.36 -2.94
CA GLY A 155 -20.83 16.07 -3.01
C GLY A 155 -21.47 16.49 -4.32
#